data_0f8f31a9cf381370bf7e42740427ffa3
#
_entry.id   0f8f31a9cf381370bf7e42740427ffa3
#
_cell.length_a   1.000
_cell.length_b   1.000
_cell.length_c   1.000
_cell.angle_alpha   90.00
_cell.angle_beta   90.00
_cell.angle_gamma   90.00
#
_symmetry.space_group_name_H-M   'P 1'
#
loop_
_entity.id
_entity.type
_entity.pdbx_description
1 polymer ?
#
loop_
_entity_poly.entity_id
_entity_poly.type
_entity_poly.pdbx_seq_one_letter_code
_entity_poly.pdbx_strand_id
1 'polypeptide(L)'
;MSSLSQTAASGSSITTGSTTAPQLGDKLSFTWATDAPDPKNWIGVYPGDRLPGSGSNSLVWAYTPGASGRTTLDTSSLIDGPYTAYLLAKDGYGILARTESFSFAGAPAGDSIKLTTPTPHEGDKVAFHWTTDTPDAKNWIGVYDGDRVPGQGSSLAWEYTPGGAGDITLDTSGLSGGPYTAYLLAKDGYGILARSAAFSFAVRPVIPRPHAVVDALTTAPQTAGTDVSVKLGGLWVRPEGNAPGSATFRRVAGDPWLSVAEDGTVNGRAPASAPRTPGRIVVAVTDSAVGTDTVAVQVPVRAARDRLRLKVATLNLWDAGSHVDGFLEKQLRLVLTQDLDVVTLQECGENGAGNLAGALGWHVHQAGGLGLVSRYPLTDVVVPTAALPAAAATLHLPGDRTVRLWTARLDEADYGPYALLAGRTPAQAEAAEKATTRYQQVQALVAALRPELAARTPLVLAAGLASPSHHDWTSRTASAHGGVGRVRWPVTETLERAGLVDAFRDAHPGPLKTPGITWSPVRTQHEGGGAEPQDRIDQIQFAGRLKVLEAHNLFTGWPRPVPDTAANGWPSDHAAAVVTFSLPARG
;
A
#
# COMPACT_ATOMS: atom_id res chain seq x y z
N MET A 1 -29.59 -21.89 -13.78
CA MET A 1 -30.36 -21.10 -14.75
C MET A 1 -31.83 -21.29 -14.46
N SER A 2 -32.45 -20.31 -13.84
CA SER A 2 -33.90 -20.16 -13.77
C SER A 2 -34.14 -18.67 -13.74
N SER A 3 -34.43 -18.10 -14.88
CA SER A 3 -34.88 -16.73 -15.06
C SER A 3 -36.26 -16.59 -14.39
N LEU A 4 -36.32 -15.97 -13.21
CA LEU A 4 -37.56 -15.46 -12.67
C LEU A 4 -37.90 -14.18 -13.42
N SER A 5 -38.62 -14.33 -14.54
CA SER A 5 -39.42 -13.26 -15.14
C SER A 5 -40.55 -12.95 -14.19
N GLN A 6 -40.40 -11.94 -13.32
CA GLN A 6 -41.49 -11.36 -12.55
C GLN A 6 -42.29 -10.42 -13.47
N THR A 7 -43.36 -10.93 -14.07
CA THR A 7 -44.40 -10.12 -14.71
C THR A 7 -45.07 -9.25 -13.67
N ALA A 8 -45.17 -7.93 -13.92
CA ALA A 8 -46.01 -7.04 -13.16
C ALA A 8 -47.45 -7.58 -13.14
N ALA A 9 -48.13 -7.54 -11.97
CA ALA A 9 -49.54 -7.93 -11.86
C ALA A 9 -50.40 -7.03 -12.78
N SER A 10 -51.28 -7.63 -13.56
CA SER A 10 -52.20 -6.90 -14.46
C SER A 10 -53.18 -6.13 -13.60
N GLY A 11 -53.12 -4.80 -13.57
CA GLY A 11 -54.02 -3.92 -12.80
C GLY A 11 -53.33 -2.94 -11.84
N SER A 12 -52.02 -3.04 -11.65
CA SER A 12 -51.24 -2.10 -10.84
C SER A 12 -50.44 -1.10 -11.68
N SER A 13 -50.37 0.15 -11.24
CA SER A 13 -49.61 1.21 -11.92
C SER A 13 -48.96 2.17 -10.92
N ILE A 14 -47.83 2.78 -11.35
CA ILE A 14 -47.18 3.88 -10.67
C ILE A 14 -46.60 4.83 -11.72
N THR A 15 -46.77 6.13 -11.52
CA THR A 15 -46.26 7.19 -12.38
C THR A 15 -45.66 8.31 -11.55
N THR A 16 -44.64 8.98 -12.08
CA THR A 16 -44.17 10.25 -11.53
C THR A 16 -45.17 11.36 -11.83
N GLY A 17 -45.44 12.20 -10.84
CA GLY A 17 -46.43 13.29 -10.96
C GLY A 17 -45.92 14.53 -11.73
N SER A 18 -44.70 14.51 -12.29
CA SER A 18 -44.12 15.61 -13.06
C SER A 18 -44.16 15.33 -14.55
N THR A 19 -44.59 16.28 -15.36
CA THR A 19 -44.54 16.26 -16.81
C THR A 19 -43.23 16.81 -17.38
N THR A 20 -42.40 17.41 -16.55
CA THR A 20 -41.05 17.91 -16.87
C THR A 20 -40.00 17.08 -16.13
N ALA A 21 -38.79 17.02 -16.68
CA ALA A 21 -37.67 16.37 -15.97
C ALA A 21 -37.47 17.01 -14.60
N PRO A 22 -37.39 16.20 -13.50
CA PRO A 22 -37.20 16.75 -12.17
C PRO A 22 -35.83 17.45 -12.07
N GLN A 23 -35.78 18.51 -11.27
CA GLN A 23 -34.58 19.27 -11.00
C GLN A 23 -33.89 18.75 -9.72
N LEU A 24 -32.60 19.03 -9.55
CA LEU A 24 -31.91 18.78 -8.28
C LEU A 24 -32.64 19.51 -7.15
N GLY A 25 -32.85 18.82 -6.01
CA GLY A 25 -33.56 19.35 -4.87
C GLY A 25 -35.10 19.11 -4.88
N ASP A 26 -35.68 18.67 -5.99
CA ASP A 26 -37.10 18.39 -6.08
C ASP A 26 -37.53 17.23 -5.18
N LYS A 27 -38.75 17.36 -4.60
CA LYS A 27 -39.48 16.28 -3.95
C LYS A 27 -40.48 15.70 -4.94
N LEU A 28 -40.30 14.44 -5.31
CA LEU A 28 -41.14 13.82 -6.33
C LEU A 28 -42.45 13.25 -5.73
N SER A 29 -43.55 13.56 -6.39
CA SER A 29 -44.82 12.92 -6.13
C SER A 29 -45.06 11.74 -7.06
N PHE A 30 -45.50 10.64 -6.52
CA PHE A 30 -45.87 9.43 -7.25
C PHE A 30 -47.38 9.21 -7.12
N THR A 31 -48.05 8.99 -8.26
CA THR A 31 -49.44 8.55 -8.31
C THR A 31 -49.44 7.04 -8.57
N TRP A 32 -50.21 6.32 -7.79
CA TRP A 32 -50.25 4.87 -7.83
C TRP A 32 -51.67 4.33 -7.75
N ALA A 33 -51.90 3.15 -8.35
CA ALA A 33 -53.08 2.34 -8.22
C ALA A 33 -52.71 0.85 -8.20
N THR A 34 -53.49 0.04 -7.48
CA THR A 34 -53.26 -1.41 -7.39
C THR A 34 -54.57 -2.16 -7.15
N ASP A 35 -54.69 -3.32 -7.77
CA ASP A 35 -55.74 -4.31 -7.55
C ASP A 35 -55.47 -5.23 -6.35
N ALA A 36 -54.29 -5.10 -5.72
CA ALA A 36 -53.87 -5.83 -4.52
C ALA A 36 -53.63 -4.85 -3.36
N PRO A 37 -54.64 -4.12 -2.84
CA PRO A 37 -54.45 -3.13 -1.80
C PRO A 37 -54.07 -3.77 -0.47
N ASP A 38 -53.08 -3.20 0.19
CA ASP A 38 -52.61 -3.62 1.51
C ASP A 38 -52.00 -2.39 2.22
N PRO A 39 -52.27 -2.17 3.53
CA PRO A 39 -51.72 -1.03 4.25
C PRO A 39 -50.20 -1.00 4.33
N LYS A 40 -49.54 -2.12 4.05
CA LYS A 40 -48.09 -2.29 4.04
C LYS A 40 -47.48 -2.32 2.63
N ASN A 41 -48.27 -2.01 1.60
CA ASN A 41 -47.67 -1.72 0.29
C ASN A 41 -46.89 -0.42 0.39
N TRP A 42 -45.83 -0.31 -0.39
CA TRP A 42 -44.94 0.82 -0.30
C TRP A 42 -44.27 1.14 -1.64
N ILE A 43 -43.84 2.38 -1.78
CA ILE A 43 -43.02 2.83 -2.91
C ILE A 43 -41.58 2.97 -2.45
N GLY A 44 -40.61 2.40 -3.21
CA GLY A 44 -39.19 2.61 -3.03
C GLY A 44 -38.51 3.05 -4.30
N VAL A 45 -37.60 4.02 -4.22
CA VAL A 45 -36.75 4.49 -5.35
C VAL A 45 -35.39 3.80 -5.29
N TYR A 46 -34.97 3.26 -6.40
CA TYR A 46 -33.71 2.49 -6.54
C TYR A 46 -32.83 3.06 -7.64
N PRO A 47 -31.48 2.95 -7.55
CA PRO A 47 -30.56 3.39 -8.61
C PRO A 47 -30.69 2.49 -9.86
N GLY A 48 -30.74 3.11 -11.03
CA GLY A 48 -30.78 2.42 -12.31
C GLY A 48 -31.89 1.38 -12.41
N ASP A 49 -31.55 0.21 -12.94
CA ASP A 49 -32.43 -0.95 -13.11
C ASP A 49 -32.32 -1.96 -11.96
N ARG A 50 -31.77 -1.58 -10.81
CA ARG A 50 -31.63 -2.48 -9.67
C ARG A 50 -32.99 -2.93 -9.16
N LEU A 51 -33.14 -4.25 -9.06
CA LEU A 51 -34.39 -4.86 -8.61
C LEU A 51 -34.47 -4.85 -7.07
N PRO A 52 -35.65 -4.49 -6.50
CA PRO A 52 -35.92 -4.65 -5.08
C PRO A 52 -35.63 -6.08 -4.60
N GLY A 53 -35.01 -6.22 -3.42
CA GLY A 53 -34.67 -7.54 -2.85
C GLY A 53 -33.38 -8.18 -3.38
N SER A 54 -32.67 -7.56 -4.32
CA SER A 54 -31.38 -8.04 -4.85
C SER A 54 -30.15 -7.60 -4.05
N GLY A 55 -30.30 -7.34 -2.75
CA GLY A 55 -29.21 -6.85 -1.88
C GLY A 55 -29.05 -5.33 -1.87
N SER A 56 -29.89 -4.58 -2.58
CA SER A 56 -29.91 -3.11 -2.55
C SER A 56 -31.07 -2.59 -1.74
N ASN A 57 -30.81 -1.62 -0.85
CA ASN A 57 -31.86 -0.88 -0.16
C ASN A 57 -32.42 0.21 -1.07
N SER A 58 -33.72 0.57 -0.86
CA SER A 58 -34.29 1.78 -1.45
C SER A 58 -33.60 3.03 -0.90
N LEU A 59 -33.39 4.03 -1.74
CA LEU A 59 -32.79 5.30 -1.36
C LEU A 59 -33.77 6.16 -0.55
N VAL A 60 -35.02 6.21 -0.99
CA VAL A 60 -36.16 6.84 -0.32
C VAL A 60 -37.39 5.96 -0.49
N TRP A 61 -38.29 5.97 0.48
CA TRP A 61 -39.48 5.14 0.44
C TRP A 61 -40.63 5.69 1.30
N ALA A 62 -41.86 5.27 1.03
CA ALA A 62 -43.03 5.50 1.88
C ALA A 62 -44.09 4.45 1.66
N TYR A 63 -44.94 4.22 2.68
CA TYR A 63 -46.10 3.35 2.55
C TYR A 63 -47.18 3.97 1.65
N THR A 64 -47.94 3.09 0.96
CA THR A 64 -49.01 3.42 0.03
C THR A 64 -50.28 2.65 0.40
N PRO A 65 -50.93 2.99 1.51
CA PRO A 65 -52.13 2.29 1.98
C PRO A 65 -53.32 2.53 1.04
N GLY A 66 -54.08 1.46 0.75
CA GLY A 66 -55.32 1.53 -0.07
C GLY A 66 -55.11 1.10 -1.51
N ALA A 67 -56.17 1.23 -2.32
CA ALA A 67 -56.15 0.78 -3.72
C ALA A 67 -55.58 1.81 -4.71
N SER A 68 -55.51 3.08 -4.34
CA SER A 68 -54.92 4.14 -5.14
C SER A 68 -54.62 5.37 -4.29
N GLY A 69 -53.71 6.21 -4.76
CA GLY A 69 -53.38 7.44 -4.06
C GLY A 69 -52.23 8.22 -4.71
N ARG A 70 -51.81 9.25 -3.99
CA ARG A 70 -50.62 10.03 -4.32
C ARG A 70 -49.76 10.17 -3.07
N THR A 71 -48.45 9.94 -3.22
CA THR A 71 -47.51 10.15 -2.14
C THR A 71 -46.32 10.95 -2.63
N THR A 72 -45.76 11.79 -1.77
CA THR A 72 -44.56 12.57 -2.10
C THR A 72 -43.39 12.01 -1.30
N LEU A 73 -42.34 11.61 -1.99
CA LEU A 73 -41.08 11.18 -1.39
C LEU A 73 -40.09 12.36 -1.35
N ASP A 74 -39.32 12.42 -0.29
CA ASP A 74 -38.24 13.39 -0.20
C ASP A 74 -37.04 12.90 -1.02
N THR A 75 -37.06 13.26 -2.30
CA THR A 75 -36.01 12.95 -3.26
C THR A 75 -34.97 14.05 -3.38
N SER A 76 -35.02 15.09 -2.52
CA SER A 76 -34.19 16.28 -2.61
C SER A 76 -32.69 16.01 -2.41
N SER A 77 -32.32 14.84 -1.90
CA SER A 77 -30.92 14.38 -1.78
C SER A 77 -30.47 13.51 -2.95
N LEU A 78 -31.32 13.20 -3.93
CA LEU A 78 -30.96 12.40 -5.09
C LEU A 78 -30.38 13.30 -6.20
N ILE A 79 -29.35 12.80 -6.88
CA ILE A 79 -28.65 13.52 -7.95
C ILE A 79 -28.59 12.67 -9.22
N ASP A 80 -28.52 13.35 -10.40
CA ASP A 80 -28.38 12.69 -11.70
C ASP A 80 -29.39 11.55 -11.92
N GLY A 81 -29.00 10.33 -11.77
CA GLY A 81 -29.75 9.11 -12.08
C GLY A 81 -28.98 8.22 -13.03
N PRO A 82 -29.63 7.27 -13.68
CA PRO A 82 -31.08 7.03 -13.68
C PRO A 82 -31.60 6.39 -12.39
N TYR A 83 -32.89 6.58 -12.10
CA TYR A 83 -33.62 5.95 -11.00
C TYR A 83 -34.90 5.29 -11.49
N THR A 84 -35.35 4.24 -10.79
CA THR A 84 -36.64 3.60 -11.00
C THR A 84 -37.37 3.51 -9.68
N ALA A 85 -38.65 3.94 -9.65
CA ALA A 85 -39.52 3.75 -8.49
C ALA A 85 -40.37 2.49 -8.68
N TYR A 86 -40.46 1.69 -7.62
CA TYR A 86 -41.25 0.46 -7.59
C TYR A 86 -42.37 0.57 -6.55
N LEU A 87 -43.60 0.16 -6.93
CA LEU A 87 -44.66 -0.15 -5.99
C LEU A 87 -44.48 -1.62 -5.55
N LEU A 88 -44.36 -1.83 -4.24
CA LEU A 88 -43.97 -3.11 -3.65
C LEU A 88 -45.02 -3.62 -2.66
N ALA A 89 -45.16 -4.94 -2.55
CA ALA A 89 -46.21 -5.59 -1.76
C ALA A 89 -45.76 -5.91 -0.33
N LYS A 90 -46.58 -5.53 0.67
CA LYS A 90 -46.64 -6.11 2.03
C LYS A 90 -45.34 -6.16 2.81
N ASP A 91 -44.60 -5.04 2.97
CA ASP A 91 -43.29 -4.99 3.57
C ASP A 91 -42.23 -5.89 2.86
N GLY A 92 -42.59 -6.46 1.73
CA GLY A 92 -41.72 -7.33 0.93
C GLY A 92 -41.24 -6.65 -0.34
N TYR A 93 -40.55 -7.43 -1.18
CA TYR A 93 -39.97 -6.96 -2.44
C TYR A 93 -40.76 -7.46 -3.68
N GLY A 94 -41.98 -7.97 -3.49
CA GLY A 94 -42.87 -8.33 -4.60
C GLY A 94 -43.29 -7.09 -5.40
N ILE A 95 -42.87 -7.01 -6.66
CA ILE A 95 -43.13 -5.85 -7.52
C ILE A 95 -44.56 -5.88 -8.03
N LEU A 96 -45.33 -4.85 -7.70
CA LEU A 96 -46.68 -4.61 -8.21
C LEU A 96 -46.65 -3.76 -9.48
N ALA A 97 -45.83 -2.69 -9.48
CA ALA A 97 -45.64 -1.82 -10.64
C ALA A 97 -44.30 -1.09 -10.55
N ARG A 98 -43.82 -0.52 -11.68
CA ARG A 98 -42.62 0.34 -11.71
C ARG A 98 -42.85 1.54 -12.62
N THR A 99 -42.13 2.63 -12.38
CA THR A 99 -42.07 3.79 -13.29
C THR A 99 -41.17 3.50 -14.48
N GLU A 100 -41.27 4.31 -15.53
CA GLU A 100 -40.16 4.55 -16.43
C GLU A 100 -38.99 5.12 -15.62
N SER A 101 -37.77 4.92 -16.16
CA SER A 101 -36.55 5.45 -15.55
C SER A 101 -36.56 6.98 -15.62
N PHE A 102 -36.16 7.65 -14.56
CA PHE A 102 -36.05 9.11 -14.49
C PHE A 102 -34.71 9.56 -13.96
N SER A 103 -34.27 10.77 -14.33
CA SER A 103 -33.05 11.41 -13.87
C SER A 103 -33.32 12.84 -13.51
N PHE A 104 -32.56 13.38 -12.56
CA PHE A 104 -32.65 14.79 -12.19
C PHE A 104 -31.83 15.62 -13.17
N ALA A 105 -32.42 16.71 -13.66
CA ALA A 105 -31.71 17.73 -14.44
C ALA A 105 -30.84 18.59 -13.50
N GLY A 106 -29.98 19.46 -14.08
CA GLY A 106 -29.09 20.34 -13.29
C GLY A 106 -29.83 21.21 -12.26
N ALA A 107 -29.07 21.97 -11.47
CA ALA A 107 -29.60 22.88 -10.45
C ALA A 107 -30.67 23.84 -11.02
N PRO A 108 -31.66 24.28 -10.22
CA PRO A 108 -32.59 25.33 -10.59
C PRO A 108 -31.84 26.58 -11.08
N ALA A 109 -32.45 27.34 -12.01
CA ALA A 109 -31.89 28.61 -12.47
C ALA A 109 -31.74 29.56 -11.27
N GLY A 110 -30.52 30.04 -11.00
CA GLY A 110 -30.22 30.90 -9.86
C GLY A 110 -29.43 30.24 -8.73
N ASP A 111 -29.49 28.93 -8.58
CA ASP A 111 -28.69 28.20 -7.61
C ASP A 111 -27.36 27.73 -8.28
N SER A 112 -26.24 28.07 -7.69
CA SER A 112 -24.92 27.62 -8.18
C SER A 112 -23.89 27.54 -7.07
N ILE A 113 -22.88 26.68 -7.29
CA ILE A 113 -21.65 26.64 -6.51
C ILE A 113 -20.47 26.38 -7.45
N LYS A 114 -19.43 27.17 -7.32
CA LYS A 114 -18.24 27.08 -8.15
C LYS A 114 -16.99 27.16 -7.31
N LEU A 115 -16.08 26.21 -7.49
CA LEU A 115 -14.74 26.29 -6.93
C LEU A 115 -14.01 27.50 -7.51
N THR A 116 -13.50 28.39 -6.66
CA THR A 116 -12.73 29.59 -7.07
C THR A 116 -11.23 29.41 -6.85
N THR A 117 -10.81 28.43 -6.07
CA THR A 117 -9.39 28.01 -5.98
C THR A 117 -9.00 27.32 -7.29
N PRO A 118 -8.11 27.89 -8.13
CA PRO A 118 -7.90 27.39 -9.51
C PRO A 118 -7.32 25.98 -9.58
N THR A 119 -6.37 25.65 -8.68
CA THR A 119 -5.70 24.35 -8.61
C THR A 119 -5.46 24.04 -7.15
N PRO A 120 -6.38 23.35 -6.45
CA PRO A 120 -6.18 23.02 -5.06
C PRO A 120 -4.99 22.07 -4.88
N HIS A 121 -4.16 22.32 -3.88
CA HIS A 121 -3.08 21.44 -3.46
C HIS A 121 -3.36 20.88 -2.06
N GLU A 122 -2.76 19.75 -1.75
CA GLU A 122 -2.80 19.18 -0.40
C GLU A 122 -2.37 20.19 0.65
N GLY A 123 -3.13 20.34 1.72
CA GLY A 123 -2.94 21.34 2.76
C GLY A 123 -3.61 22.69 2.48
N ASP A 124 -4.21 22.91 1.30
CA ASP A 124 -4.94 24.15 1.00
C ASP A 124 -6.32 24.15 1.65
N LYS A 125 -6.77 25.37 1.95
CA LYS A 125 -8.18 25.69 2.18
C LYS A 125 -8.79 26.07 0.84
N VAL A 126 -9.94 25.51 0.47
CA VAL A 126 -10.59 25.81 -0.82
C VAL A 126 -11.69 26.84 -0.69
N ALA A 127 -11.74 27.74 -1.66
CA ALA A 127 -12.75 28.77 -1.74
C ALA A 127 -13.80 28.44 -2.81
N PHE A 128 -15.06 28.74 -2.49
CA PHE A 128 -16.19 28.59 -3.38
C PHE A 128 -16.96 29.91 -3.50
N HIS A 129 -17.41 30.20 -4.70
CA HIS A 129 -18.46 31.21 -4.94
C HIS A 129 -19.80 30.48 -5.06
N TRP A 130 -20.85 31.01 -4.43
CA TRP A 130 -22.18 30.44 -4.46
C TRP A 130 -23.25 31.49 -4.68
N THR A 131 -24.38 31.06 -5.30
CA THR A 131 -25.60 31.84 -5.44
C THR A 131 -26.79 30.96 -5.15
N THR A 132 -27.92 31.54 -4.65
CA THR A 132 -29.19 30.83 -4.45
C THR A 132 -30.37 31.79 -4.52
N ASP A 133 -31.44 31.33 -5.15
CA ASP A 133 -32.75 32.01 -5.14
C ASP A 133 -33.56 31.73 -3.89
N THR A 134 -33.11 30.80 -3.04
CA THR A 134 -33.74 30.43 -1.77
C THR A 134 -32.84 30.73 -0.57
N PRO A 135 -32.50 32.02 -0.30
CA PRO A 135 -31.61 32.38 0.78
C PRO A 135 -32.15 31.99 2.15
N ASP A 136 -31.30 31.38 2.95
CA ASP A 136 -31.59 31.04 4.34
C ASP A 136 -30.30 31.06 5.16
N ALA A 137 -30.37 31.53 6.41
CA ALA A 137 -29.18 31.61 7.28
C ALA A 137 -28.58 30.25 7.60
N LYS A 138 -29.31 29.17 7.38
CA LYS A 138 -28.90 27.79 7.62
C LYS A 138 -28.63 26.97 6.34
N ASN A 139 -28.59 27.63 5.20
CA ASN A 139 -28.00 27.02 4.01
C ASN A 139 -26.51 26.83 4.27
N TRP A 140 -25.92 25.78 3.71
CA TRP A 140 -24.54 25.43 3.98
C TRP A 140 -23.88 24.74 2.78
N ILE A 141 -22.56 24.81 2.71
CA ILE A 141 -21.77 24.07 1.74
C ILE A 141 -21.08 22.92 2.50
N GLY A 142 -21.18 21.72 1.93
CA GLY A 142 -20.45 20.53 2.41
C GLY A 142 -19.64 19.89 1.30
N VAL A 143 -18.41 19.48 1.60
CA VAL A 143 -17.50 18.73 0.71
C VAL A 143 -17.63 17.24 1.03
N TYR A 144 -17.79 16.42 0.00
CA TYR A 144 -17.98 14.98 0.09
C TYR A 144 -16.98 14.24 -0.81
N ASP A 145 -16.61 13.03 -0.42
CA ASP A 145 -15.67 12.16 -1.11
C ASP A 145 -16.34 11.42 -2.28
N GLY A 146 -15.74 11.44 -3.45
CA GLY A 146 -16.18 10.71 -4.64
C GLY A 146 -17.63 10.98 -5.02
N ASP A 147 -18.38 9.88 -5.20
CA ASP A 147 -19.80 9.88 -5.55
C ASP A 147 -20.74 9.92 -4.33
N ARG A 148 -20.21 10.21 -3.15
CA ARG A 148 -21.01 10.25 -1.93
C ARG A 148 -21.98 11.41 -1.96
N VAL A 149 -23.25 11.10 -1.72
CA VAL A 149 -24.35 12.08 -1.73
C VAL A 149 -24.65 12.58 -0.31
N PRO A 150 -24.99 13.86 -0.14
CA PRO A 150 -25.46 14.39 1.13
C PRO A 150 -26.59 13.53 1.74
N GLY A 151 -26.51 13.29 3.05
CA GLY A 151 -27.46 12.40 3.77
C GLY A 151 -27.05 10.92 3.85
N GLN A 152 -26.07 10.48 3.05
CA GLN A 152 -25.53 9.11 3.11
C GLN A 152 -24.19 9.01 3.89
N GLY A 153 -23.84 10.04 4.62
CA GLY A 153 -22.66 10.15 5.44
C GLY A 153 -22.32 11.60 5.77
N SER A 154 -21.33 11.81 6.64
CA SER A 154 -20.89 13.14 7.02
C SER A 154 -20.09 13.82 5.92
N SER A 155 -20.22 15.15 5.81
CA SER A 155 -19.31 15.98 5.03
C SER A 155 -17.91 15.97 5.65
N LEU A 156 -16.87 16.10 4.82
CA LEU A 156 -15.46 16.14 5.24
C LEU A 156 -15.04 17.56 5.68
N ALA A 157 -15.65 18.57 5.07
CA ALA A 157 -15.54 19.97 5.46
C ALA A 157 -16.89 20.65 5.18
N TRP A 158 -17.28 21.63 6.00
CA TRP A 158 -18.53 22.34 5.79
C TRP A 158 -18.54 23.71 6.46
N GLU A 159 -19.42 24.61 5.97
CA GLU A 159 -19.66 25.93 6.56
C GLU A 159 -21.01 26.47 6.12
N TYR A 160 -21.65 27.33 6.93
CA TYR A 160 -22.90 28.01 6.59
C TYR A 160 -22.71 29.09 5.52
N THR A 161 -23.73 29.25 4.66
CA THR A 161 -23.77 30.21 3.55
C THR A 161 -24.99 31.14 3.69
N PRO A 162 -24.98 32.06 4.64
CA PRO A 162 -26.11 32.96 4.85
C PRO A 162 -26.24 33.96 3.71
N GLY A 163 -27.50 34.16 3.23
CA GLY A 163 -27.80 35.11 2.14
C GLY A 163 -28.03 34.47 0.78
N GLY A 164 -28.15 35.29 -0.26
CA GLY A 164 -28.44 34.85 -1.63
C GLY A 164 -27.21 34.61 -2.50
N ALA A 165 -26.06 35.10 -2.10
CA ALA A 165 -24.78 34.90 -2.79
C ALA A 165 -23.58 35.27 -1.89
N GLY A 166 -22.41 34.73 -2.19
CA GLY A 166 -21.18 35.06 -1.47
C GLY A 166 -19.99 34.20 -1.86
N ASP A 167 -18.87 34.50 -1.20
CA ASP A 167 -17.65 33.70 -1.26
C ASP A 167 -17.37 33.09 0.11
N ILE A 168 -16.92 31.85 0.13
CA ILE A 168 -16.63 31.13 1.35
C ILE A 168 -15.36 30.30 1.19
N THR A 169 -14.59 30.15 2.27
CA THR A 169 -13.41 29.30 2.30
C THR A 169 -13.60 28.21 3.35
N LEU A 170 -13.54 26.96 2.91
CA LEU A 170 -13.64 25.78 3.75
C LEU A 170 -12.27 25.30 4.19
N ASP A 171 -12.16 24.84 5.43
CA ASP A 171 -10.94 24.18 5.90
C ASP A 171 -10.87 22.74 5.39
N THR A 172 -10.17 22.60 4.28
CA THR A 172 -9.89 21.32 3.61
C THR A 172 -8.45 20.89 3.78
N SER A 173 -7.69 21.52 4.69
CA SER A 173 -6.26 21.28 4.86
C SER A 173 -5.91 19.84 5.25
N GLY A 174 -6.87 19.06 5.75
CA GLY A 174 -6.71 17.63 6.03
C GLY A 174 -7.06 16.70 4.85
N LEU A 175 -7.49 17.23 3.70
CA LEU A 175 -7.86 16.43 2.54
C LEU A 175 -6.70 16.29 1.55
N SER A 176 -6.63 15.13 0.88
CA SER A 176 -5.61 14.81 -0.11
C SER A 176 -6.20 13.97 -1.25
N GLY A 177 -5.62 14.05 -2.44
CA GLY A 177 -6.11 13.32 -3.60
C GLY A 177 -7.52 13.75 -4.02
N GLY A 178 -8.47 12.85 -4.12
CA GLY A 178 -9.85 13.06 -4.58
C GLY A 178 -10.30 11.95 -5.54
N PRO A 179 -11.40 12.10 -6.29
CA PRO A 179 -12.17 13.35 -6.48
C PRO A 179 -13.08 13.70 -5.30
N TYR A 180 -13.39 14.98 -5.15
CA TYR A 180 -14.35 15.53 -4.19
C TYR A 180 -15.43 16.33 -4.91
N THR A 181 -16.62 16.43 -4.31
CA THR A 181 -17.71 17.28 -4.80
C THR A 181 -18.24 18.14 -3.65
N ALA A 182 -18.42 19.43 -3.89
CA ALA A 182 -19.07 20.33 -2.94
C ALA A 182 -20.54 20.50 -3.32
N TYR A 183 -21.41 20.51 -2.30
CA TYR A 183 -22.85 20.71 -2.45
C TYR A 183 -23.28 21.93 -1.65
N LEU A 184 -24.10 22.81 -2.26
CA LEU A 184 -24.90 23.80 -1.55
C LEU A 184 -26.19 23.14 -1.09
N LEU A 185 -26.46 23.19 0.19
CA LEU A 185 -27.53 22.43 0.86
C LEU A 185 -28.46 23.34 1.64
N ALA A 186 -29.75 22.96 1.69
CA ALA A 186 -30.81 23.77 2.29
C ALA A 186 -31.02 23.52 3.79
N LYS A 187 -31.05 24.58 4.60
CA LYS A 187 -31.69 24.67 5.93
C LYS A 187 -31.32 23.59 6.95
N ASP A 188 -30.01 23.39 7.24
CA ASP A 188 -29.54 22.29 8.09
C ASP A 188 -29.90 20.87 7.58
N GLY A 189 -30.48 20.77 6.40
CA GLY A 189 -30.89 19.52 5.78
C GLY A 189 -29.94 19.10 4.67
N TYR A 190 -30.30 18.05 3.97
CA TYR A 190 -29.54 17.49 2.86
C TYR A 190 -30.20 17.75 1.49
N GLY A 191 -31.19 18.65 1.44
CA GLY A 191 -31.81 19.09 0.18
C GLY A 191 -30.75 19.83 -0.67
N ILE A 192 -30.44 19.32 -1.86
CA ILE A 192 -29.40 19.86 -2.73
C ILE A 192 -29.97 21.05 -3.51
N LEU A 193 -29.35 22.21 -3.34
CA LEU A 193 -29.61 23.41 -4.12
C LEU A 193 -28.73 23.46 -5.36
N ALA A 194 -27.41 23.19 -5.18
CA ALA A 194 -26.47 23.12 -6.28
C ALA A 194 -25.29 22.18 -5.93
N ARG A 195 -24.52 21.78 -6.96
CA ARG A 195 -23.26 21.04 -6.79
C ARG A 195 -22.14 21.65 -7.64
N SER A 196 -20.91 21.54 -7.18
CA SER A 196 -19.72 21.94 -7.95
C SER A 196 -19.38 20.89 -9.01
N ALA A 197 -18.52 21.25 -9.96
CA ALA A 197 -17.72 20.25 -10.65
C ALA A 197 -16.85 19.49 -9.64
N ALA A 198 -16.53 18.23 -9.95
CA ALA A 198 -15.60 17.46 -9.15
C ALA A 198 -14.20 18.11 -9.18
N PHE A 199 -13.50 18.07 -8.04
CA PHE A 199 -12.14 18.61 -7.91
C PHE A 199 -11.27 17.64 -7.10
N SER A 200 -9.96 17.77 -7.29
CA SER A 200 -8.96 16.97 -6.57
C SER A 200 -7.84 17.88 -6.09
N PHE A 201 -7.18 17.45 -5.03
CA PHE A 201 -6.00 18.12 -4.52
C PHE A 201 -4.75 17.56 -5.21
N ALA A 202 -4.02 18.42 -5.90
CA ALA A 202 -2.71 18.09 -6.42
C ALA A 202 -1.70 18.06 -5.27
N VAL A 203 -0.74 17.14 -5.34
CA VAL A 203 0.42 17.23 -4.47
C VAL A 203 1.14 18.55 -4.78
N ARG A 204 1.36 19.38 -3.76
CA ARG A 204 2.13 20.61 -3.96
C ARG A 204 3.54 20.20 -4.39
N PRO A 205 4.04 20.63 -5.56
CA PRO A 205 5.42 20.35 -5.91
C PRO A 205 6.31 21.06 -4.87
N VAL A 206 6.73 20.30 -3.89
CA VAL A 206 7.86 20.69 -3.06
C VAL A 206 9.04 20.67 -4.02
N ILE A 207 9.63 21.82 -4.35
CA ILE A 207 10.95 21.83 -4.98
C ILE A 207 11.86 21.20 -3.91
N PRO A 208 12.29 19.93 -4.11
CA PRO A 208 13.01 19.25 -3.06
C PRO A 208 14.35 19.98 -2.90
N ARG A 209 14.63 20.43 -1.68
CA ARG A 209 15.94 21.02 -1.37
C ARG A 209 16.94 19.90 -1.15
N PRO A 210 18.23 20.11 -1.42
CA PRO A 210 19.27 19.22 -0.96
C PRO A 210 19.13 18.98 0.54
N HIS A 211 19.16 17.71 0.94
CA HIS A 211 18.91 17.28 2.30
C HIS A 211 19.58 15.93 2.60
N ALA A 212 19.74 15.61 3.87
CA ALA A 212 20.15 14.28 4.29
C ALA A 212 18.99 13.27 4.13
N VAL A 213 19.29 12.06 3.67
CA VAL A 213 18.31 10.97 3.54
C VAL A 213 17.60 10.69 4.88
N VAL A 214 18.34 10.80 5.99
CA VAL A 214 17.84 10.62 7.37
C VAL A 214 18.51 11.61 8.33
N ASP A 215 17.79 12.01 9.36
CA ASP A 215 18.33 12.88 10.42
C ASP A 215 19.25 12.14 11.39
N ALA A 216 19.12 10.81 11.46
CA ALA A 216 19.93 9.96 12.32
C ALA A 216 20.09 8.56 11.73
N LEU A 217 21.25 7.96 11.96
CA LEU A 217 21.54 6.58 11.60
C LEU A 217 22.40 5.87 12.66
N THR A 218 22.31 4.55 12.68
CA THR A 218 23.18 3.67 13.48
C THR A 218 24.11 2.89 12.55
N THR A 219 25.39 2.84 12.89
CA THR A 219 26.37 2.05 12.13
C THR A 219 26.33 0.58 12.54
N ALA A 220 27.02 -0.28 11.76
CA ALA A 220 27.32 -1.62 12.27
C ALA A 220 28.05 -1.54 13.61
N PRO A 221 27.76 -2.47 14.57
CA PRO A 221 28.48 -2.50 15.83
C PRO A 221 29.98 -2.72 15.62
N GLN A 222 30.78 -1.81 16.13
CA GLN A 222 32.25 -1.87 16.06
C GLN A 222 32.80 -2.76 17.17
N THR A 223 33.88 -3.46 16.90
CA THR A 223 34.60 -4.18 17.96
C THR A 223 35.41 -3.19 18.80
N ALA A 224 35.42 -3.35 20.12
CA ALA A 224 36.24 -2.54 21.01
C ALA A 224 37.72 -2.54 20.57
N GLY A 225 38.32 -1.34 20.51
CA GLY A 225 39.72 -1.14 20.09
C GLY A 225 39.98 -1.16 18.57
N THR A 226 38.94 -1.31 17.72
CA THR A 226 39.14 -1.27 16.25
C THR A 226 38.88 0.14 15.70
N ASP A 227 39.39 0.36 14.49
CA ASP A 227 39.19 1.60 13.77
C ASP A 227 37.76 1.63 13.18
N VAL A 228 37.19 2.82 13.14
CA VAL A 228 35.85 3.13 12.62
C VAL A 228 36.03 3.96 11.35
N SER A 229 35.31 3.58 10.30
CA SER A 229 35.20 4.37 9.07
C SER A 229 33.78 4.21 8.49
N VAL A 230 33.03 5.30 8.38
CA VAL A 230 31.64 5.32 7.90
C VAL A 230 31.46 6.49 6.93
N LYS A 231 30.98 6.22 5.74
CA LYS A 231 30.78 7.22 4.69
C LYS A 231 29.37 7.81 4.79
N LEU A 232 29.26 9.13 4.88
CA LEU A 232 28.00 9.87 4.86
C LEU A 232 27.76 10.61 3.53
N GLY A 233 28.80 10.82 2.71
CA GLY A 233 28.71 11.65 1.51
C GLY A 233 27.61 11.23 0.53
N GLY A 234 27.39 9.91 0.37
CA GLY A 234 26.33 9.36 -0.49
C GLY A 234 24.92 9.46 0.08
N LEU A 235 24.78 9.90 1.34
CA LEU A 235 23.49 10.13 2.00
C LEU A 235 23.01 11.58 1.89
N TRP A 236 23.75 12.44 1.21
CA TRP A 236 23.32 13.77 0.84
C TRP A 236 22.63 13.74 -0.51
N VAL A 237 21.33 13.93 -0.53
CA VAL A 237 20.51 13.91 -1.73
C VAL A 237 20.43 15.33 -2.31
N ARG A 238 20.69 15.45 -3.59
CA ARG A 238 20.46 16.66 -4.39
C ARG A 238 19.44 16.35 -5.47
N PRO A 239 18.18 16.71 -5.28
CA PRO A 239 17.12 16.47 -6.26
C PRO A 239 17.37 17.18 -7.58
N GLU A 240 16.81 16.65 -8.66
CA GLU A 240 16.87 17.26 -9.98
C GLU A 240 16.36 18.72 -9.95
N GLY A 241 16.95 19.58 -10.78
CA GLY A 241 16.61 21.00 -10.85
C GLY A 241 17.35 21.89 -9.85
N ASN A 242 18.11 21.33 -8.89
CA ASN A 242 18.98 22.12 -8.02
C ASN A 242 20.30 22.47 -8.73
N ALA A 243 20.84 23.66 -8.44
CA ALA A 243 22.14 24.07 -8.96
C ALA A 243 23.24 23.09 -8.55
N PRO A 244 24.26 22.84 -9.41
CA PRO A 244 25.42 22.08 -9.01
C PRO A 244 26.08 22.68 -7.77
N GLY A 245 26.46 21.87 -6.81
CA GLY A 245 27.10 22.31 -5.57
C GLY A 245 27.82 21.13 -4.92
N SER A 246 28.71 21.43 -3.98
CA SER A 246 29.41 20.45 -3.17
C SER A 246 28.93 20.54 -1.73
N ALA A 247 28.67 19.41 -1.12
CA ALA A 247 28.44 19.33 0.30
C ALA A 247 29.79 19.19 1.05
N THR A 248 29.93 19.92 2.14
CA THR A 248 31.06 19.79 3.06
C THR A 248 30.54 19.37 4.42
N PHE A 249 31.30 18.52 5.09
CA PHE A 249 30.92 17.89 6.34
C PHE A 249 31.77 18.40 7.49
N ARG A 250 31.16 18.74 8.62
CA ARG A 250 31.87 19.25 9.80
C ARG A 250 31.24 18.70 11.08
N ARG A 251 32.10 18.29 12.01
CA ARG A 251 31.65 17.89 13.36
C ARG A 251 31.08 19.08 14.12
N VAL A 252 29.88 18.92 14.67
CA VAL A 252 29.21 19.90 15.52
C VAL A 252 29.34 19.51 17.00
N ALA A 253 29.09 18.22 17.29
CA ALA A 253 29.09 17.70 18.66
C ALA A 253 29.38 16.19 18.66
N GLY A 254 29.58 15.62 19.82
CA GLY A 254 29.71 14.17 20.02
C GLY A 254 30.96 13.75 20.76
N ASP A 255 31.20 12.44 20.78
CA ASP A 255 32.31 11.84 21.51
C ASP A 255 33.67 12.20 20.90
N PRO A 256 34.69 12.49 21.74
CA PRO A 256 35.98 12.98 21.27
C PRO A 256 36.78 11.97 20.44
N TRP A 257 36.45 10.70 20.51
CA TRP A 257 37.08 9.65 19.72
C TRP A 257 36.56 9.52 18.28
N LEU A 258 35.50 10.30 17.92
CA LEU A 258 34.93 10.38 16.59
C LEU A 258 35.24 11.74 15.94
N SER A 259 35.61 11.70 14.67
CA SER A 259 35.84 12.88 13.82
C SER A 259 35.13 12.66 12.48
N VAL A 260 34.99 13.71 11.69
CA VAL A 260 34.48 13.64 10.31
C VAL A 260 35.42 14.42 9.38
N ALA A 261 35.72 13.85 8.24
CA ALA A 261 36.44 14.51 7.15
C ALA A 261 35.47 15.35 6.30
N GLU A 262 36.01 16.27 5.50
CA GLU A 262 35.21 17.15 4.63
C GLU A 262 34.36 16.41 3.59
N ASP A 263 34.76 15.18 3.21
CA ASP A 263 34.03 14.29 2.29
C ASP A 263 32.87 13.53 2.95
N GLY A 264 32.65 13.74 4.27
CA GLY A 264 31.64 13.04 5.05
C GLY A 264 32.08 11.69 5.60
N THR A 265 33.36 11.33 5.55
CA THR A 265 33.85 10.11 6.19
C THR A 265 33.99 10.33 7.70
N VAL A 266 33.14 9.65 8.48
CA VAL A 266 33.29 9.59 9.94
C VAL A 266 34.38 8.59 10.28
N ASN A 267 35.40 9.04 11.00
CA ASN A 267 36.56 8.27 11.40
C ASN A 267 36.71 8.27 12.93
N GLY A 268 37.36 7.24 13.44
CA GLY A 268 37.69 7.16 14.87
C GLY A 268 38.32 5.83 15.25
N ARG A 269 38.67 5.69 16.51
CA ARG A 269 39.07 4.42 17.11
C ARG A 269 38.17 4.10 18.27
N ALA A 270 37.45 2.99 18.15
CA ALA A 270 36.52 2.56 19.20
C ALA A 270 37.24 2.40 20.54
N PRO A 271 36.61 2.76 21.68
CA PRO A 271 37.16 2.54 23.00
C PRO A 271 37.62 1.10 23.22
N ALA A 272 38.69 0.90 24.00
CA ALA A 272 39.25 -0.44 24.27
C ALA A 272 38.30 -1.36 25.05
N SER A 273 37.30 -0.78 25.72
CA SER A 273 36.19 -1.51 26.35
C SER A 273 34.86 -1.02 25.80
N ALA A 274 33.91 -1.95 25.61
CA ALA A 274 32.57 -1.61 25.14
C ALA A 274 31.81 -0.74 26.16
N PRO A 275 31.46 0.52 25.81
CA PRO A 275 30.66 1.36 26.67
C PRO A 275 29.20 0.88 26.69
N ARG A 276 28.43 1.28 27.70
CA ARG A 276 27.00 0.94 27.81
C ARG A 276 26.13 1.67 26.76
N THR A 277 26.59 2.85 26.34
CA THR A 277 25.89 3.69 25.35
C THR A 277 26.71 3.71 24.04
N PRO A 278 26.05 3.72 22.88
CA PRO A 278 26.73 3.93 21.60
C PRO A 278 27.54 5.24 21.60
N GLY A 279 28.68 5.23 20.92
CA GLY A 279 29.35 6.48 20.58
C GLY A 279 28.46 7.34 19.70
N ARG A 280 28.54 8.65 19.81
CA ARG A 280 27.72 9.58 19.06
C ARG A 280 28.53 10.70 18.44
N ILE A 281 28.24 11.04 17.18
CA ILE A 281 28.72 12.26 16.52
C ILE A 281 27.55 12.94 15.82
N VAL A 282 27.50 14.27 15.89
CA VAL A 282 26.56 15.11 15.10
C VAL A 282 27.40 15.83 14.06
N VAL A 283 27.02 15.66 12.82
CA VAL A 283 27.70 16.18 11.63
C VAL A 283 26.80 17.21 10.98
N ALA A 284 27.29 18.44 10.80
CA ALA A 284 26.67 19.42 9.93
C ALA A 284 27.10 19.15 8.49
N VAL A 285 26.14 19.17 7.59
CA VAL A 285 26.33 19.12 6.14
C VAL A 285 25.99 20.49 5.59
N THR A 286 26.97 21.20 5.06
CA THR A 286 26.79 22.53 4.45
C THR A 286 26.87 22.40 2.95
N ASP A 287 25.81 22.77 2.27
CA ASP A 287 25.75 22.83 0.83
C ASP A 287 25.77 24.28 0.37
N SER A 288 26.66 24.60 -0.57
CA SER A 288 26.85 25.99 -1.06
C SER A 288 25.60 26.59 -1.70
N ALA A 289 24.66 25.77 -2.15
CA ALA A 289 23.44 26.21 -2.85
C ALA A 289 22.23 26.42 -1.91
N VAL A 290 22.18 25.75 -0.71
CA VAL A 290 20.92 25.65 0.06
C VAL A 290 21.03 25.79 1.56
N GLY A 291 22.21 25.82 2.15
CA GLY A 291 22.39 26.00 3.58
C GLY A 291 22.92 24.76 4.31
N THR A 292 22.57 24.62 5.59
CA THR A 292 23.14 23.60 6.49
C THR A 292 22.04 22.69 7.02
N ASP A 293 22.30 21.38 6.99
CA ASP A 293 21.51 20.33 7.62
C ASP A 293 22.39 19.56 8.63
N THR A 294 21.82 18.68 9.44
CA THR A 294 22.56 17.92 10.45
C THR A 294 22.17 16.45 10.44
N VAL A 295 23.16 15.57 10.57
CA VAL A 295 22.98 14.12 10.72
C VAL A 295 23.61 13.65 12.02
N ALA A 296 22.83 12.92 12.82
CA ALA A 296 23.33 12.25 14.02
C ALA A 296 23.75 10.81 13.69
N VAL A 297 24.99 10.44 14.01
CA VAL A 297 25.51 9.09 13.80
C VAL A 297 25.75 8.42 15.15
N GLN A 298 25.15 7.25 15.35
CA GLN A 298 25.39 6.38 16.49
C GLN A 298 26.33 5.25 16.10
N VAL A 299 27.35 5.02 16.90
CA VAL A 299 28.37 4.00 16.68
C VAL A 299 28.38 3.04 17.88
N PRO A 300 27.61 1.94 17.82
CA PRO A 300 27.62 0.92 18.85
C PRO A 300 29.01 0.27 18.96
N VAL A 301 29.50 0.06 20.18
CA VAL A 301 30.76 -0.65 20.43
C VAL A 301 30.48 -1.88 21.29
N ARG A 302 31.08 -3.02 20.96
CA ARG A 302 30.87 -4.30 21.63
C ARG A 302 32.18 -5.06 21.82
N ALA A 303 32.19 -6.01 22.75
CA ALA A 303 33.29 -6.95 22.87
C ALA A 303 33.27 -7.96 21.70
N ALA A 304 34.45 -8.43 21.29
CA ALA A 304 34.61 -9.36 20.18
C ALA A 304 33.85 -10.69 20.37
N ARG A 305 33.62 -11.10 21.62
CA ARG A 305 32.96 -12.36 21.98
C ARG A 305 31.45 -12.25 22.17
N ASP A 306 30.87 -11.06 22.08
CA ASP A 306 29.43 -10.86 22.28
C ASP A 306 28.61 -11.63 21.24
N ARG A 307 27.38 -11.97 21.61
CA ARG A 307 26.39 -12.46 20.66
C ARG A 307 26.16 -11.41 19.59
N LEU A 308 26.10 -11.84 18.34
CA LEU A 308 25.86 -10.96 17.21
C LEU A 308 24.39 -11.03 16.80
N ARG A 309 23.79 -9.89 16.55
CA ARG A 309 22.54 -9.79 15.80
C ARG A 309 22.88 -9.50 14.35
N LEU A 310 22.12 -10.10 13.44
CA LEU A 310 22.23 -9.88 12.01
C LEU A 310 20.82 -9.62 11.48
N LYS A 311 20.57 -8.41 11.02
CA LYS A 311 19.27 -8.01 10.48
C LYS A 311 19.34 -8.05 8.95
N VAL A 312 18.59 -8.99 8.36
CA VAL A 312 18.56 -9.26 6.93
C VAL A 312 17.20 -8.89 6.38
N ALA A 313 17.18 -8.20 5.24
CA ALA A 313 15.98 -7.97 4.46
C ALA A 313 16.09 -8.57 3.06
N THR A 314 14.94 -8.90 2.46
CA THR A 314 14.81 -9.12 1.01
C THR A 314 13.77 -8.16 0.45
N LEU A 315 14.05 -7.59 -0.73
CA LEU A 315 13.18 -6.67 -1.42
C LEU A 315 13.34 -6.83 -2.94
N ASN A 316 12.23 -7.06 -3.61
CA ASN A 316 12.16 -6.85 -5.06
C ASN A 316 12.16 -5.34 -5.32
N LEU A 317 13.01 -4.86 -6.22
CA LEU A 317 13.14 -3.42 -6.52
C LEU A 317 12.14 -2.92 -7.57
N TRP A 318 11.39 -3.81 -8.20
CA TRP A 318 10.45 -3.45 -9.26
C TRP A 318 11.13 -2.64 -10.37
N ASP A 319 11.86 -3.33 -11.22
CA ASP A 319 12.68 -2.74 -12.29
C ASP A 319 13.65 -1.65 -11.79
N ALA A 320 14.45 -1.99 -10.79
CA ALA A 320 15.39 -1.11 -10.10
C ALA A 320 14.74 0.09 -9.39
N GLY A 321 13.42 0.12 -9.26
CA GLY A 321 12.64 1.20 -8.64
C GLY A 321 12.05 2.19 -9.63
N SER A 322 12.18 1.97 -10.94
CA SER A 322 11.82 2.93 -12.01
C SER A 322 10.34 3.36 -12.01
N HIS A 323 9.47 2.65 -11.31
CA HIS A 323 8.04 2.96 -11.21
C HIS A 323 7.69 3.97 -10.10
N VAL A 324 8.70 4.46 -9.36
CA VAL A 324 8.49 5.38 -8.23
C VAL A 324 9.53 6.50 -8.27
N ASP A 325 9.07 7.75 -8.20
CA ASP A 325 9.95 8.92 -8.19
C ASP A 325 10.86 8.93 -6.96
N GLY A 326 12.14 9.30 -7.15
CA GLY A 326 13.11 9.36 -6.06
C GLY A 326 13.35 8.01 -5.36
N PHE A 327 13.18 6.90 -6.08
CA PHE A 327 13.25 5.53 -5.53
C PHE A 327 14.53 5.25 -4.75
N LEU A 328 15.70 5.73 -5.20
CA LEU A 328 16.97 5.46 -4.51
C LEU A 328 16.98 6.06 -3.09
N GLU A 329 16.51 7.28 -2.93
CA GLU A 329 16.39 7.91 -1.61
C GLU A 329 15.44 7.12 -0.70
N LYS A 330 14.31 6.66 -1.23
CA LYS A 330 13.33 5.85 -0.49
C LYS A 330 13.90 4.48 -0.09
N GLN A 331 14.68 3.86 -0.96
CA GLN A 331 15.43 2.62 -0.66
C GLN A 331 16.49 2.85 0.42
N LEU A 332 17.28 3.93 0.32
CA LEU A 332 18.26 4.33 1.34
C LEU A 332 17.60 4.57 2.69
N ARG A 333 16.51 5.33 2.70
CA ARG A 333 15.74 5.61 3.91
C ARG A 333 15.22 4.33 4.56
N LEU A 334 14.69 3.39 3.77
CA LEU A 334 14.27 2.07 4.26
C LEU A 334 15.44 1.36 4.96
N VAL A 335 16.58 1.23 4.29
CA VAL A 335 17.75 0.52 4.83
C VAL A 335 18.23 1.13 6.15
N LEU A 336 18.30 2.46 6.20
CA LEU A 336 18.82 3.19 7.36
C LEU A 336 17.84 3.24 8.53
N THR A 337 16.54 3.50 8.28
CA THR A 337 15.53 3.57 9.34
C THR A 337 15.19 2.22 9.94
N GLN A 338 15.33 1.15 9.15
CA GLN A 338 15.19 -0.21 9.64
C GLN A 338 16.46 -0.76 10.28
N ASP A 339 17.57 -0.02 10.26
CA ASP A 339 18.88 -0.45 10.79
C ASP A 339 19.27 -1.84 10.24
N LEU A 340 19.18 -2.00 8.92
CA LEU A 340 19.50 -3.26 8.26
C LEU A 340 21.02 -3.48 8.21
N ASP A 341 21.45 -4.73 8.31
CA ASP A 341 22.85 -5.13 8.13
C ASP A 341 23.12 -5.64 6.71
N VAL A 342 22.11 -6.29 6.15
CA VAL A 342 22.17 -6.94 4.84
C VAL A 342 20.84 -6.77 4.13
N VAL A 343 20.89 -6.46 2.83
CA VAL A 343 19.72 -6.44 1.96
C VAL A 343 19.99 -7.31 0.74
N THR A 344 19.14 -8.27 0.49
CA THR A 344 19.11 -9.01 -0.76
C THR A 344 18.06 -8.40 -1.67
N LEU A 345 18.39 -8.26 -2.93
CA LEU A 345 17.61 -7.49 -3.89
C LEU A 345 17.32 -8.34 -5.13
N GLN A 346 16.13 -8.19 -5.67
CA GLN A 346 15.70 -8.74 -6.95
C GLN A 346 15.35 -7.58 -7.88
N GLU A 347 15.32 -7.83 -9.17
CA GLU A 347 15.04 -6.84 -10.21
C GLU A 347 15.93 -5.58 -10.12
N CYS A 348 17.22 -5.79 -9.87
CA CYS A 348 18.18 -4.70 -9.70
C CYS A 348 18.48 -3.91 -11.00
N GLY A 349 17.96 -4.33 -12.15
CA GLY A 349 18.37 -3.77 -13.42
C GLY A 349 19.89 -3.88 -13.63
N GLU A 350 20.47 -2.88 -14.27
CA GLU A 350 21.91 -2.88 -14.56
C GLU A 350 22.78 -2.63 -13.31
N ASN A 351 22.37 -1.71 -12.42
CA ASN A 351 23.18 -1.30 -11.27
C ASN A 351 22.40 -0.87 -10.02
N GLY A 352 21.18 -1.33 -9.82
CA GLY A 352 20.35 -0.92 -8.67
C GLY A 352 20.99 -1.22 -7.31
N ALA A 353 21.55 -2.42 -7.15
CA ALA A 353 22.27 -2.77 -5.92
C ALA A 353 23.59 -1.99 -5.77
N GLY A 354 24.32 -1.76 -6.88
CA GLY A 354 25.53 -0.95 -6.89
C GLY A 354 25.29 0.50 -6.49
N ASN A 355 24.22 1.11 -6.99
CA ASN A 355 23.82 2.48 -6.64
C ASN A 355 23.48 2.58 -5.14
N LEU A 356 22.68 1.65 -4.63
CA LEU A 356 22.33 1.61 -3.22
C LEU A 356 23.56 1.44 -2.32
N ALA A 357 24.41 0.46 -2.64
CA ALA A 357 25.63 0.19 -1.89
C ALA A 357 26.63 1.34 -1.95
N GLY A 358 26.79 1.96 -3.12
CA GLY A 358 27.67 3.12 -3.33
C GLY A 358 27.27 4.30 -2.44
N ALA A 359 25.97 4.62 -2.38
CA ALA A 359 25.45 5.66 -1.51
C ALA A 359 25.63 5.35 -0.02
N LEU A 360 25.44 4.09 0.38
CA LEU A 360 25.65 3.64 1.77
C LEU A 360 27.13 3.49 2.16
N GLY A 361 28.04 3.39 1.19
CA GLY A 361 29.42 3.02 1.42
C GLY A 361 29.57 1.55 1.85
N TRP A 362 28.68 0.67 1.39
CA TRP A 362 28.62 -0.75 1.76
C TRP A 362 29.22 -1.66 0.70
N HIS A 363 29.42 -2.93 1.07
CA HIS A 363 29.86 -3.97 0.16
C HIS A 363 28.71 -4.45 -0.72
N VAL A 364 28.99 -4.81 -1.96
CA VAL A 364 28.00 -5.26 -2.94
C VAL A 364 28.51 -6.41 -3.79
N HIS A 365 27.60 -7.32 -4.10
CA HIS A 365 27.72 -8.24 -5.22
C HIS A 365 26.41 -8.17 -6.02
N GLN A 366 26.50 -7.80 -7.29
CA GLN A 366 25.33 -7.76 -8.19
C GLN A 366 25.65 -8.56 -9.45
N ALA A 367 24.72 -9.45 -9.82
CA ALA A 367 24.78 -10.23 -11.06
C ALA A 367 23.38 -10.67 -11.50
N GLY A 368 23.11 -10.63 -12.79
CA GLY A 368 21.86 -11.15 -13.38
C GLY A 368 20.56 -10.60 -12.77
N GLY A 369 20.54 -9.31 -12.43
CA GLY A 369 19.39 -8.66 -11.81
C GLY A 369 19.21 -8.97 -10.32
N LEU A 370 20.14 -9.70 -9.69
CA LEU A 370 20.16 -10.01 -8.26
C LEU A 370 21.26 -9.22 -7.56
N GLY A 371 20.98 -8.74 -6.34
CA GLY A 371 21.91 -7.95 -5.54
C GLY A 371 22.04 -8.45 -4.10
N LEU A 372 23.25 -8.39 -3.58
CA LEU A 372 23.60 -8.58 -2.18
C LEU A 372 24.30 -7.31 -1.71
N VAL A 373 23.68 -6.54 -0.84
CA VAL A 373 24.22 -5.30 -0.27
C VAL A 373 24.44 -5.51 1.22
N SER A 374 25.62 -5.24 1.73
CA SER A 374 26.00 -5.60 3.09
C SER A 374 26.92 -4.57 3.74
N ARG A 375 26.70 -4.32 5.04
CA ARG A 375 27.64 -3.60 5.90
C ARG A 375 28.98 -4.34 6.07
N TYR A 376 28.98 -5.65 5.81
CA TYR A 376 30.10 -6.55 6.06
C TYR A 376 30.69 -7.07 4.76
N PRO A 377 32.00 -7.40 4.71
CA PRO A 377 32.64 -7.91 3.52
C PRO A 377 31.99 -9.17 2.95
N LEU A 378 31.95 -9.27 1.63
CA LEU A 378 31.41 -10.38 0.85
C LEU A 378 32.54 -11.05 0.06
N THR A 379 32.62 -12.38 0.12
CA THR A 379 33.53 -13.22 -0.68
C THR A 379 32.83 -14.45 -1.25
N ASP A 380 33.54 -15.30 -1.95
CA ASP A 380 33.07 -16.60 -2.47
C ASP A 380 31.72 -16.49 -3.20
N VAL A 381 31.68 -15.57 -4.15
CA VAL A 381 30.45 -15.21 -4.85
C VAL A 381 30.02 -16.30 -5.83
N VAL A 382 28.69 -16.48 -5.93
CA VAL A 382 28.03 -17.27 -6.96
C VAL A 382 27.24 -16.33 -7.86
N VAL A 383 27.38 -16.53 -9.16
CA VAL A 383 26.61 -15.77 -10.17
C VAL A 383 25.44 -16.59 -10.69
N PRO A 384 24.30 -15.94 -10.97
CA PRO A 384 23.13 -16.64 -11.48
C PRO A 384 23.33 -17.16 -12.90
N THR A 385 22.59 -18.25 -13.22
CA THR A 385 22.46 -18.80 -14.56
C THR A 385 20.98 -18.99 -14.88
N ALA A 386 20.64 -19.28 -16.13
CA ALA A 386 19.24 -19.52 -16.50
C ALA A 386 18.61 -20.70 -15.71
N ALA A 387 19.38 -21.74 -15.45
CA ALA A 387 18.93 -22.89 -14.66
C ALA A 387 18.94 -22.65 -13.14
N LEU A 388 19.80 -21.75 -12.67
CA LEU A 388 19.94 -21.36 -11.27
C LEU A 388 19.85 -19.83 -11.16
N PRO A 389 18.67 -19.23 -11.11
CA PRO A 389 18.51 -17.78 -11.00
C PRO A 389 18.74 -17.34 -9.54
N ALA A 390 19.94 -17.62 -9.03
CA ALA A 390 20.34 -17.35 -7.66
C ALA A 390 21.77 -16.82 -7.60
N ALA A 391 22.01 -15.88 -6.70
CA ALA A 391 23.33 -15.36 -6.37
C ALA A 391 23.64 -15.65 -4.90
N ALA A 392 24.92 -15.77 -4.57
CA ALA A 392 25.34 -15.97 -3.20
C ALA A 392 26.68 -15.31 -2.90
N ALA A 393 26.93 -15.10 -1.60
CA ALA A 393 28.24 -14.70 -1.10
C ALA A 393 28.45 -15.22 0.33
N THR A 394 29.69 -15.33 0.75
CA THR A 394 30.06 -15.53 2.15
C THR A 394 30.18 -14.17 2.83
N LEU A 395 29.35 -13.95 3.83
CA LEU A 395 29.32 -12.75 4.67
C LEU A 395 30.33 -12.91 5.81
N HIS A 396 31.29 -11.98 5.93
CA HIS A 396 32.30 -11.99 6.98
C HIS A 396 31.89 -11.06 8.12
N LEU A 397 31.49 -11.64 9.22
CA LEU A 397 31.02 -10.94 10.40
C LEU A 397 32.14 -10.78 11.45
N PRO A 398 32.04 -9.78 12.34
CA PRO A 398 33.00 -9.60 13.41
C PRO A 398 33.22 -10.84 14.27
N GLY A 399 34.49 -11.08 14.67
CA GLY A 399 34.89 -12.24 15.44
C GLY A 399 35.02 -13.51 14.59
N ASP A 400 35.49 -13.37 13.33
CA ASP A 400 35.73 -14.44 12.36
C ASP A 400 34.51 -15.39 12.17
N ARG A 401 33.32 -14.85 12.25
CA ARG A 401 32.08 -15.58 11.97
C ARG A 401 31.72 -15.39 10.51
N THR A 402 31.14 -16.43 9.94
CA THR A 402 30.65 -16.37 8.57
C THR A 402 29.19 -16.82 8.50
N VAL A 403 28.48 -16.26 7.55
CA VAL A 403 27.13 -16.70 7.15
C VAL A 403 27.13 -16.81 5.63
N ARG A 404 26.63 -17.92 5.13
CA ARG A 404 26.38 -18.06 3.71
C ARG A 404 25.07 -17.40 3.37
N LEU A 405 25.14 -16.40 2.51
CA LEU A 405 23.99 -15.59 2.10
C LEU A 405 23.63 -15.93 0.65
N TRP A 406 22.38 -16.30 0.42
CA TRP A 406 21.80 -16.56 -0.90
C TRP A 406 20.63 -15.63 -1.16
N THR A 407 20.48 -15.22 -2.42
CA THR A 407 19.27 -14.62 -2.96
C THR A 407 18.88 -15.32 -4.25
N ALA A 408 17.58 -15.31 -4.57
CA ALA A 408 17.07 -15.85 -5.82
C ALA A 408 15.85 -15.04 -6.27
N ARG A 409 15.57 -15.07 -7.57
CA ARG A 409 14.30 -14.69 -8.16
C ARG A 409 13.84 -15.83 -9.06
N LEU A 410 12.87 -16.61 -8.58
CA LEU A 410 12.32 -17.70 -9.35
C LEU A 410 11.35 -17.18 -10.40
N ASP A 411 11.14 -17.98 -11.45
CA ASP A 411 10.23 -17.68 -12.54
C ASP A 411 8.80 -17.42 -12.03
N GLU A 412 8.18 -16.34 -12.46
CA GLU A 412 6.87 -15.89 -12.00
C GLU A 412 5.70 -16.34 -12.89
N ALA A 413 5.99 -16.89 -14.08
CA ALA A 413 4.96 -17.38 -14.99
C ALA A 413 4.09 -18.46 -14.35
N ASP A 414 2.83 -18.52 -14.76
CA ASP A 414 1.87 -19.50 -14.26
C ASP A 414 1.71 -19.50 -12.72
N TYR A 415 1.52 -18.30 -12.14
CA TYR A 415 1.36 -18.14 -10.69
C TYR A 415 0.23 -19.02 -10.15
N GLY A 416 0.57 -19.93 -9.23
CA GLY A 416 -0.30 -21.02 -8.79
C GLY A 416 -1.68 -20.58 -8.27
N PRO A 417 -1.81 -19.51 -7.46
CA PRO A 417 -3.10 -18.99 -7.02
C PRO A 417 -4.06 -18.61 -8.15
N TYR A 418 -3.60 -18.14 -9.30
CA TYR A 418 -4.48 -17.87 -10.45
C TYR A 418 -5.15 -19.13 -10.99
N ALA A 419 -4.48 -20.27 -10.92
CA ALA A 419 -5.08 -21.56 -11.31
C ALA A 419 -6.27 -21.93 -10.40
N LEU A 420 -6.19 -21.60 -9.12
CA LEU A 420 -7.27 -21.81 -8.15
C LEU A 420 -8.43 -20.83 -8.37
N LEU A 421 -8.15 -19.57 -8.68
CA LEU A 421 -9.18 -18.60 -9.08
C LEU A 421 -9.90 -19.03 -10.36
N ALA A 422 -9.20 -19.69 -11.29
CA ALA A 422 -9.77 -20.29 -12.48
C ALA A 422 -10.55 -21.61 -12.21
N GLY A 423 -10.75 -21.98 -10.94
CA GLY A 423 -11.56 -23.13 -10.52
C GLY A 423 -10.83 -24.48 -10.51
N ARG A 424 -9.49 -24.49 -10.61
CA ARG A 424 -8.73 -25.74 -10.42
C ARG A 424 -8.75 -26.16 -8.96
N THR A 425 -8.72 -27.47 -8.73
CA THR A 425 -8.58 -28.02 -7.37
C THR A 425 -7.16 -27.83 -6.82
N PRO A 426 -6.94 -27.86 -5.48
CA PRO A 426 -5.62 -27.85 -4.88
C PRO A 426 -4.64 -28.84 -5.50
N ALA A 427 -5.07 -30.10 -5.71
CA ALA A 427 -4.23 -31.12 -6.32
C ALA A 427 -3.83 -30.79 -7.78
N GLN A 428 -4.72 -30.18 -8.54
CA GLN A 428 -4.43 -29.73 -9.90
C GLN A 428 -3.46 -28.53 -9.91
N ALA A 429 -3.59 -27.60 -8.97
CA ALA A 429 -2.66 -26.47 -8.82
C ALA A 429 -1.26 -26.94 -8.40
N GLU A 430 -1.17 -27.85 -7.42
CA GLU A 430 0.09 -28.48 -7.00
C GLU A 430 0.78 -29.25 -8.14
N ALA A 431 0.01 -29.97 -8.96
CA ALA A 431 0.53 -30.69 -10.11
C ALA A 431 1.01 -29.73 -11.22
N ALA A 432 0.26 -28.64 -11.46
CA ALA A 432 0.62 -27.60 -12.42
C ALA A 432 1.93 -26.91 -12.01
N GLU A 433 2.08 -26.54 -10.74
CA GLU A 433 3.30 -25.90 -10.24
C GLU A 433 4.54 -26.79 -10.41
N LYS A 434 4.42 -28.10 -10.24
CA LYS A 434 5.53 -29.04 -10.50
C LYS A 434 5.98 -29.08 -11.96
N ALA A 435 5.16 -28.62 -12.89
CA ALA A 435 5.49 -28.54 -14.31
C ALA A 435 6.13 -27.19 -14.71
N THR A 436 6.17 -26.20 -13.80
CA THR A 436 6.72 -24.85 -14.09
C THR A 436 8.24 -24.82 -14.12
N THR A 437 8.78 -23.80 -14.79
CA THR A 437 10.22 -23.44 -14.73
C THR A 437 10.65 -23.16 -13.30
N ARG A 438 9.86 -22.46 -12.53
CA ARG A 438 10.07 -22.14 -11.11
C ARG A 438 10.34 -23.38 -10.25
N TYR A 439 9.61 -24.47 -10.49
CA TYR A 439 9.83 -25.71 -9.76
C TYR A 439 11.16 -26.38 -10.12
N GLN A 440 11.57 -26.33 -11.39
CA GLN A 440 12.89 -26.81 -11.81
C GLN A 440 14.02 -25.96 -11.21
N GLN A 441 13.82 -24.65 -11.15
CA GLN A 441 14.76 -23.70 -10.55
C GLN A 441 14.94 -23.93 -9.04
N VAL A 442 13.87 -24.20 -8.28
CA VAL A 442 14.03 -24.52 -6.85
C VAL A 442 14.74 -25.84 -6.61
N GLN A 443 14.56 -26.82 -7.50
CA GLN A 443 15.32 -28.08 -7.42
C GLN A 443 16.83 -27.84 -7.66
N ALA A 444 17.16 -27.00 -8.65
CA ALA A 444 18.56 -26.60 -8.91
C ALA A 444 19.14 -25.80 -7.72
N LEU A 445 18.34 -24.90 -7.13
CA LEU A 445 18.72 -24.14 -5.95
C LEU A 445 19.02 -25.07 -4.75
N VAL A 446 18.14 -26.02 -4.46
CA VAL A 446 18.36 -27.00 -3.40
C VAL A 446 19.61 -27.85 -3.67
N ALA A 447 19.86 -28.23 -4.92
CA ALA A 447 21.09 -28.95 -5.30
C ALA A 447 22.35 -28.11 -5.02
N ALA A 448 22.31 -26.81 -5.31
CA ALA A 448 23.41 -25.87 -5.02
C ALA A 448 23.63 -25.67 -3.50
N LEU A 449 22.55 -25.67 -2.70
CA LEU A 449 22.62 -25.50 -1.24
C LEU A 449 23.11 -26.76 -0.50
N ARG A 450 23.03 -27.96 -1.09
CA ARG A 450 23.34 -29.24 -0.44
C ARG A 450 24.68 -29.29 0.29
N PRO A 451 25.82 -28.82 -0.27
CA PRO A 451 27.13 -28.88 0.41
C PRO A 451 27.11 -28.07 1.72
N GLU A 452 26.49 -26.90 1.71
CA GLU A 452 26.41 -25.98 2.84
C GLU A 452 25.46 -26.52 3.93
N LEU A 453 24.33 -27.10 3.52
CA LEU A 453 23.39 -27.76 4.43
C LEU A 453 24.01 -28.99 5.10
N ALA A 454 24.76 -29.82 4.33
CA ALA A 454 25.46 -30.97 4.86
C ALA A 454 26.57 -30.57 5.85
N ALA A 455 27.27 -29.47 5.58
CA ALA A 455 28.28 -28.89 6.46
C ALA A 455 27.68 -28.17 7.69
N ARG A 456 26.35 -28.01 7.75
CA ARG A 456 25.63 -27.22 8.77
C ARG A 456 26.15 -25.78 8.86
N THR A 457 26.58 -25.22 7.74
CA THR A 457 26.98 -23.81 7.63
C THR A 457 25.80 -22.93 8.02
N PRO A 458 26.02 -21.87 8.84
CA PRO A 458 24.98 -20.86 9.02
C PRO A 458 24.63 -20.25 7.66
N LEU A 459 23.38 -20.42 7.23
CA LEU A 459 22.90 -20.09 5.89
C LEU A 459 21.61 -19.31 5.98
N VAL A 460 21.49 -18.26 5.17
CA VAL A 460 20.29 -17.49 4.93
C VAL A 460 20.02 -17.45 3.44
N LEU A 461 18.84 -17.88 3.04
CA LEU A 461 18.25 -17.69 1.70
C LEU A 461 17.15 -16.65 1.81
N ALA A 462 17.37 -15.47 1.25
CA ALA A 462 16.41 -14.37 1.26
C ALA A 462 16.02 -14.01 -0.18
N ALA A 463 14.83 -14.39 -0.63
CA ALA A 463 14.51 -14.54 -2.05
C ALA A 463 13.04 -14.27 -2.39
N GLY A 464 12.79 -13.81 -3.62
CA GLY A 464 11.50 -13.84 -4.30
C GLY A 464 11.27 -15.24 -4.90
N LEU A 465 10.33 -15.99 -4.31
CA LEU A 465 10.07 -17.37 -4.69
C LEU A 465 8.98 -17.52 -5.75
N ALA A 466 8.22 -16.45 -6.02
CA ALA A 466 7.07 -16.43 -6.92
C ALA A 466 6.05 -17.57 -6.65
N SER A 467 6.04 -18.07 -5.42
CA SER A 467 5.15 -19.12 -4.93
C SER A 467 4.79 -18.86 -3.47
N PRO A 468 3.53 -19.02 -3.07
CA PRO A 468 3.13 -18.87 -1.68
C PRO A 468 3.82 -19.89 -0.77
N SER A 469 3.85 -19.62 0.53
CA SER A 469 4.29 -20.62 1.51
C SER A 469 3.20 -21.67 1.72
N HIS A 470 3.57 -22.94 1.67
CA HIS A 470 2.66 -24.05 2.01
C HIS A 470 2.18 -24.02 3.47
N HIS A 471 2.87 -23.28 4.34
CA HIS A 471 2.44 -23.01 5.72
C HIS A 471 1.33 -21.95 5.81
N ASP A 472 1.12 -21.17 4.76
CA ASP A 472 0.13 -20.07 4.73
C ASP A 472 -1.21 -20.55 4.16
N TRP A 473 -1.20 -21.53 3.27
CA TRP A 473 -2.38 -22.14 2.67
C TRP A 473 -2.79 -23.39 3.43
N THR A 474 -3.65 -23.24 4.42
CA THR A 474 -4.13 -24.30 5.31
C THR A 474 -5.65 -24.32 5.36
N SER A 475 -6.24 -25.36 5.93
CA SER A 475 -7.69 -25.37 6.14
C SER A 475 -8.19 -24.23 7.05
N ARG A 476 -7.32 -23.70 7.92
CA ARG A 476 -7.67 -22.58 8.81
C ARG A 476 -7.66 -21.23 8.10
N THR A 477 -6.89 -21.09 7.02
CA THR A 477 -6.78 -19.86 6.23
C THR A 477 -7.68 -19.87 4.99
N ALA A 478 -8.55 -20.86 4.82
CA ALA A 478 -9.41 -21.01 3.66
C ALA A 478 -10.24 -19.76 3.34
N SER A 479 -10.76 -19.06 4.37
CA SER A 479 -11.52 -17.82 4.19
C SER A 479 -10.72 -16.67 3.55
N ALA A 480 -9.40 -16.65 3.78
CA ALA A 480 -8.51 -15.66 3.18
C ALA A 480 -8.16 -16.00 1.71
N HIS A 481 -8.43 -17.23 1.27
CA HIS A 481 -8.10 -17.76 -0.05
C HIS A 481 -9.35 -18.19 -0.83
N GLY A 482 -10.44 -17.42 -0.75
CA GLY A 482 -11.68 -17.69 -1.50
C GLY A 482 -12.37 -19.01 -1.17
N GLY A 483 -12.18 -19.53 0.04
CA GLY A 483 -12.72 -20.84 0.48
C GLY A 483 -11.82 -22.03 0.14
N VAL A 484 -10.70 -21.81 -0.55
CA VAL A 484 -9.73 -22.87 -0.85
C VAL A 484 -8.97 -23.24 0.42
N GLY A 485 -8.99 -24.51 0.76
CA GLY A 485 -8.33 -25.04 1.95
C GLY A 485 -6.83 -25.21 1.73
N ARG A 486 -6.33 -26.38 2.20
CA ARG A 486 -4.89 -26.65 2.16
C ARG A 486 -4.36 -26.84 0.74
N VAL A 487 -3.29 -26.11 0.41
CA VAL A 487 -2.46 -26.32 -0.77
C VAL A 487 -1.01 -26.53 -0.33
N ARG A 488 -0.39 -27.59 -0.81
CA ARG A 488 1.01 -27.93 -0.50
C ARG A 488 1.93 -27.37 -1.58
N TRP A 489 2.12 -26.06 -1.59
CA TRP A 489 2.92 -25.38 -2.62
C TRP A 489 4.30 -26.04 -2.78
N PRO A 490 4.58 -26.67 -3.94
CA PRO A 490 5.75 -27.53 -4.13
C PRO A 490 7.09 -26.83 -3.97
N VAL A 491 7.18 -25.55 -4.32
CA VAL A 491 8.42 -24.75 -4.21
C VAL A 491 8.87 -24.67 -2.74
N THR A 492 8.02 -24.18 -1.87
CA THR A 492 8.37 -23.97 -0.46
C THR A 492 8.46 -25.28 0.31
N GLU A 493 7.65 -26.29 -0.04
CA GLU A 493 7.78 -27.64 0.52
C GLU A 493 9.11 -28.31 0.15
N THR A 494 9.64 -28.02 -1.05
CA THR A 494 10.95 -28.53 -1.48
C THR A 494 12.09 -27.92 -0.66
N LEU A 495 12.02 -26.62 -0.34
CA LEU A 495 13.00 -25.97 0.54
C LEU A 495 12.96 -26.53 1.97
N GLU A 496 11.77 -26.72 2.53
CA GLU A 496 11.62 -27.33 3.87
C GLU A 496 12.17 -28.76 3.92
N ARG A 497 11.85 -29.59 2.93
CA ARG A 497 12.38 -30.96 2.83
C ARG A 497 13.89 -31.02 2.68
N ALA A 498 14.52 -29.97 2.15
CA ALA A 498 15.97 -29.83 2.10
C ALA A 498 16.59 -29.44 3.44
N GLY A 499 15.80 -29.09 4.45
CA GLY A 499 16.25 -28.72 5.80
C GLY A 499 16.33 -27.23 6.04
N LEU A 500 15.73 -26.41 5.19
CA LEU A 500 15.55 -24.98 5.42
C LEU A 500 14.32 -24.73 6.29
N VAL A 501 14.38 -23.68 7.10
CA VAL A 501 13.30 -23.25 7.99
C VAL A 501 12.78 -21.89 7.54
N ASP A 502 11.48 -21.74 7.41
CA ASP A 502 10.82 -20.47 7.13
C ASP A 502 10.92 -19.57 8.37
N ALA A 503 11.77 -18.55 8.30
CA ALA A 503 12.04 -17.67 9.42
C ALA A 503 10.81 -16.88 9.90
N PHE A 504 9.93 -16.49 8.96
CA PHE A 504 8.69 -15.79 9.32
C PHE A 504 7.73 -16.71 10.08
N ARG A 505 7.58 -17.97 9.65
CA ARG A 505 6.72 -18.95 10.34
C ARG A 505 7.32 -19.52 11.61
N ASP A 506 8.66 -19.54 11.73
CA ASP A 506 9.34 -19.83 13.01
C ASP A 506 8.97 -18.77 14.08
N ALA A 507 8.95 -17.48 13.70
CA ALA A 507 8.53 -16.40 14.59
C ALA A 507 7.00 -16.31 14.76
N HIS A 508 6.24 -16.61 13.72
CA HIS A 508 4.77 -16.42 13.64
C HIS A 508 4.06 -17.70 13.14
N PRO A 509 3.89 -18.72 13.99
CA PRO A 509 3.34 -20.01 13.55
C PRO A 509 1.86 -19.96 13.16
N GLY A 510 1.16 -18.86 13.43
CA GLY A 510 -0.27 -18.69 13.14
C GLY A 510 -0.53 -17.85 11.88
N PRO A 511 -0.70 -18.44 10.69
CA PRO A 511 -0.85 -17.68 9.44
C PRO A 511 -2.12 -16.84 9.38
N LEU A 512 -3.18 -17.22 10.05
CA LEU A 512 -4.41 -16.43 10.13
C LEU A 512 -4.22 -15.14 10.95
N LYS A 513 -3.45 -15.21 12.05
CA LYS A 513 -3.19 -14.07 12.92
C LYS A 513 -2.16 -13.12 12.33
N THR A 514 -1.17 -13.67 11.65
CA THR A 514 -0.06 -12.92 11.05
C THR A 514 0.17 -13.43 9.63
N PRO A 515 -0.59 -12.96 8.64
CA PRO A 515 -0.49 -13.43 7.26
C PRO A 515 0.91 -13.21 6.68
N GLY A 516 1.49 -12.03 6.89
CA GLY A 516 2.83 -11.69 6.43
C GLY A 516 2.90 -11.48 4.91
N ILE A 517 1.87 -10.92 4.32
CA ILE A 517 1.76 -10.68 2.87
C ILE A 517 2.93 -9.83 2.37
N THR A 518 3.53 -10.23 1.25
CA THR A 518 4.53 -9.45 0.53
C THR A 518 4.06 -9.03 -0.85
N TRP A 519 3.20 -9.78 -1.47
CA TRP A 519 2.57 -9.48 -2.76
C TRP A 519 1.09 -9.20 -2.55
N SER A 520 0.56 -8.01 -2.80
CA SER A 520 1.25 -6.81 -3.25
C SER A 520 0.67 -5.59 -2.55
N PRO A 521 1.48 -4.63 -2.09
CA PRO A 521 0.95 -3.37 -1.54
C PRO A 521 0.31 -2.44 -2.57
N VAL A 522 0.54 -2.65 -3.89
CA VAL A 522 0.05 -1.76 -4.96
C VAL A 522 -0.76 -2.46 -6.05
N ARG A 523 -0.71 -3.79 -6.15
CA ARG A 523 -1.53 -4.54 -7.10
C ARG A 523 -2.76 -5.07 -6.39
N THR A 524 -3.91 -4.48 -6.69
CA THR A 524 -5.20 -4.82 -6.07
C THR A 524 -6.07 -5.70 -6.97
N GLN A 525 -5.75 -5.73 -8.27
CA GLN A 525 -6.47 -6.52 -9.28
C GLN A 525 -5.46 -7.23 -10.18
N HIS A 526 -5.77 -8.47 -10.60
CA HIS A 526 -4.98 -9.22 -11.56
C HIS A 526 -5.48 -8.99 -13.00
N GLU A 527 -4.64 -9.29 -14.00
CA GLU A 527 -4.94 -9.02 -15.43
C GLU A 527 -6.22 -9.71 -15.95
N GLY A 528 -6.62 -10.84 -15.36
CA GLY A 528 -7.85 -11.53 -15.71
C GLY A 528 -9.13 -10.92 -15.11
N GLY A 529 -8.99 -9.81 -14.35
CA GLY A 529 -10.07 -9.19 -13.57
C GLY A 529 -10.33 -9.90 -12.24
N GLY A 530 -10.78 -9.14 -11.26
CA GLY A 530 -10.96 -9.61 -9.88
C GLY A 530 -9.80 -9.23 -8.96
N ALA A 531 -9.94 -9.54 -7.66
CA ALA A 531 -8.94 -9.19 -6.66
C ALA A 531 -7.64 -9.96 -6.87
N GLU A 532 -6.50 -9.27 -6.76
CA GLU A 532 -5.18 -9.89 -6.76
C GLU A 532 -5.02 -10.80 -5.53
N PRO A 533 -4.58 -12.06 -5.70
CA PRO A 533 -4.22 -12.91 -4.57
C PRO A 533 -3.13 -12.28 -3.71
N GLN A 534 -3.38 -12.16 -2.43
CA GLN A 534 -2.47 -11.52 -1.48
C GLN A 534 -1.69 -12.60 -0.74
N ASP A 535 -0.43 -12.80 -1.14
CA ASP A 535 0.40 -13.90 -0.67
C ASP A 535 1.77 -13.44 -0.14
N ARG A 536 2.43 -14.30 0.60
CA ARG A 536 3.82 -14.15 1.02
C ARG A 536 4.71 -14.94 0.06
N ILE A 537 5.23 -14.26 -0.96
CA ILE A 537 6.09 -14.85 -1.99
C ILE A 537 7.57 -14.46 -1.86
N ASP A 538 7.85 -13.38 -1.13
CA ASP A 538 9.20 -13.01 -0.73
C ASP A 538 9.47 -13.57 0.66
N GLN A 539 10.48 -14.43 0.78
CA GLN A 539 10.69 -15.21 1.98
C GLN A 539 12.16 -15.24 2.39
N ILE A 540 12.38 -15.30 3.70
CA ILE A 540 13.69 -15.55 4.27
C ILE A 540 13.67 -16.94 4.93
N GLN A 541 14.44 -17.85 4.34
CA GLN A 541 14.64 -19.20 4.83
C GLN A 541 16.04 -19.30 5.45
N PHE A 542 16.23 -20.15 6.44
CA PHE A 542 17.53 -20.29 7.08
C PHE A 542 17.87 -21.74 7.45
N ALA A 543 19.15 -21.99 7.67
CA ALA A 543 19.65 -23.27 8.21
C ALA A 543 20.89 -23.05 9.08
N GLY A 544 21.31 -24.10 9.78
CA GLY A 544 22.49 -24.08 10.63
C GLY A 544 22.25 -23.43 12.01
N ARG A 545 23.33 -22.94 12.65
CA ARG A 545 23.25 -22.39 14.01
C ARG A 545 22.81 -20.92 14.04
N LEU A 546 21.64 -20.62 13.49
CA LEU A 546 20.97 -19.33 13.57
C LEU A 546 19.70 -19.46 14.43
N LYS A 547 19.32 -18.39 15.10
CA LYS A 547 18.07 -18.31 15.85
C LYS A 547 17.32 -17.05 15.44
N VAL A 548 16.08 -17.18 15.02
CA VAL A 548 15.21 -16.03 14.76
C VAL A 548 14.90 -15.34 16.08
N LEU A 549 15.11 -14.03 16.13
CA LEU A 549 14.72 -13.15 17.22
C LEU A 549 13.44 -12.40 16.89
N GLU A 550 13.30 -11.99 15.64
CA GLU A 550 12.19 -11.21 15.14
C GLU A 550 12.06 -11.44 13.63
N ALA A 551 10.84 -11.47 13.14
CA ALA A 551 10.52 -11.47 11.72
C ALA A 551 9.28 -10.60 11.47
N HIS A 552 9.31 -9.78 10.41
CA HIS A 552 8.15 -9.00 9.99
C HIS A 552 8.25 -8.70 8.50
N ASN A 553 7.11 -8.38 7.90
CA ASN A 553 7.05 -7.82 6.57
C ASN A 553 6.74 -6.34 6.67
N LEU A 554 7.27 -5.57 5.76
CA LEU A 554 7.28 -4.12 5.84
C LEU A 554 6.95 -3.50 4.50
N PHE A 555 6.01 -2.59 4.52
CA PHE A 555 5.90 -1.46 3.59
C PHE A 555 5.49 -0.22 4.39
N THR A 556 5.73 0.97 3.87
CA THR A 556 5.48 2.23 4.58
C THR A 556 4.47 3.09 3.84
N GLY A 557 3.68 3.83 4.60
CA GLY A 557 2.64 4.71 4.07
C GLY A 557 1.42 3.93 3.57
N TRP A 558 0.66 4.60 2.71
CA TRP A 558 -0.50 4.04 2.00
C TRP A 558 -0.20 4.10 0.51
N PRO A 559 0.47 3.08 -0.06
CA PRO A 559 0.83 3.10 -1.46
C PRO A 559 -0.40 3.17 -2.35
N ARG A 560 -0.37 4.05 -3.34
CA ARG A 560 -1.41 4.10 -4.38
C ARG A 560 -1.26 2.87 -5.27
N PRO A 561 -2.37 2.26 -5.69
CA PRO A 561 -2.31 1.12 -6.60
C PRO A 561 -1.80 1.51 -7.99
N VAL A 562 -1.34 0.51 -8.74
CA VAL A 562 -1.04 0.66 -10.17
C VAL A 562 -2.29 1.18 -10.91
N PRO A 563 -2.15 2.19 -11.84
CA PRO A 563 -0.91 2.75 -12.38
C PRO A 563 -0.34 3.96 -11.62
N ASP A 564 -0.98 4.46 -10.58
CA ASP A 564 -0.68 5.78 -9.98
C ASP A 564 0.45 5.71 -8.92
N THR A 565 1.53 4.99 -9.20
CA THR A 565 2.57 4.65 -8.23
C THR A 565 3.73 5.63 -8.12
N ALA A 566 3.92 6.51 -9.11
CA ALA A 566 5.08 7.40 -9.21
C ALA A 566 5.36 8.19 -7.90
N ALA A 567 4.33 8.74 -7.27
CA ALA A 567 4.45 9.51 -6.03
C ALA A 567 4.47 8.66 -4.74
N ASN A 568 4.45 7.33 -4.82
CA ASN A 568 4.42 6.47 -3.64
C ASN A 568 5.66 6.68 -2.75
N GLY A 569 5.45 6.72 -1.43
CA GLY A 569 6.54 6.72 -0.46
C GLY A 569 7.27 5.37 -0.37
N TRP A 570 6.62 4.27 -0.75
CA TRP A 570 7.18 2.93 -0.81
C TRP A 570 7.76 2.65 -2.21
N PRO A 571 9.03 2.20 -2.33
CA PRO A 571 9.74 2.14 -3.62
C PRO A 571 9.59 0.81 -4.38
N SER A 572 8.53 0.03 -4.15
CA SER A 572 8.34 -1.28 -4.77
C SER A 572 6.85 -1.67 -4.86
N ASP A 573 6.53 -2.63 -5.73
CA ASP A 573 5.23 -3.33 -5.73
C ASP A 573 5.21 -4.55 -4.80
N HIS A 574 6.34 -4.91 -4.19
CA HIS A 574 6.44 -5.90 -3.12
C HIS A 574 6.63 -5.23 -1.75
N ALA A 575 6.18 -5.87 -0.68
CA ALA A 575 6.64 -5.55 0.67
C ALA A 575 8.00 -6.24 0.93
N ALA A 576 8.84 -5.62 1.76
CA ALA A 576 10.09 -6.24 2.18
C ALA A 576 9.82 -7.30 3.26
N ALA A 577 10.51 -8.44 3.21
CA ALA A 577 10.59 -9.34 4.34
C ALA A 577 11.86 -9.07 5.14
N VAL A 578 11.74 -8.96 6.47
CA VAL A 578 12.83 -8.60 7.38
C VAL A 578 12.93 -9.61 8.51
N VAL A 579 14.14 -10.11 8.78
CA VAL A 579 14.42 -11.05 9.88
C VAL A 579 15.66 -10.61 10.64
N THR A 580 15.55 -10.62 11.95
CA THR A 580 16.69 -10.46 12.85
C THR A 580 17.11 -11.83 13.39
N PHE A 581 18.34 -12.23 13.06
CA PHE A 581 18.94 -13.45 13.59
C PHE A 581 19.87 -13.17 14.77
N SER A 582 19.98 -14.13 15.67
CA SER A 582 21.06 -14.22 16.65
C SER A 582 22.07 -15.28 16.20
N LEU A 583 23.32 -14.89 16.18
CA LEU A 583 24.45 -15.83 16.04
C LEU A 583 25.02 -16.13 17.43
N PRO A 584 25.36 -17.38 17.74
CA PRO A 584 25.95 -17.73 19.03
C PRO A 584 27.24 -16.97 19.29
N ALA A 585 27.57 -16.78 20.57
CA ALA A 585 28.90 -16.34 20.96
C ALA A 585 29.92 -17.38 20.48
N ARG A 586 31.14 -16.94 20.14
CA ARG A 586 32.24 -17.88 19.86
C ARG A 586 32.61 -18.57 21.19
N GLY A 587 32.57 -19.90 21.21
CA GLY A 587 33.02 -20.68 22.33
C GLY A 587 34.52 -20.52 22.61
#